data_d61ec3ad3a76a9b02352200c3eea7492
#
_entry.id   d61ec3ad3a76a9b02352200c3eea7492
#
_cell.length_a   1.000
_cell.length_b   1.000
_cell.length_c   1.000
_cell.angle_alpha   90.00
_cell.angle_beta   90.00
_cell.angle_gamma   90.00
#
_symmetry.space_group_name_H-M   'P 1'
#
loop_
_entity.id
_entity.type
_entity.pdbx_description
1 polymer ?
#
loop_
_entity_poly.entity_id
_entity_poly.type
_entity_poly.pdbx_seq_one_letter_code
_entity_poly.pdbx_strand_id
1 'polypeptide(L)'
;ASAPAQGLRAAETAPPPWLDDVPPEDEDQQLVAQALASPAPVANPAPVAPAASAPAASAPRPAVAALPLAVQRTPLGGRWYEVVAAMVEAGSIAALARELAMQAELREILQADATETWRLTVERDSLRTANHADKLLAALRAVTGQAGLQLDLVAGVAQDSPARRDAEAAALRQQEAEQTIQGDPLVQTMLSQFRTARIVPGSIKPV
;
A
#
# COMPACT_ATOMS: atom_id res chain seq x y z
N ALA A 1 -9.00 60.82 37.85
CA ALA A 1 -8.42 60.70 36.53
C ALA A 1 -9.01 59.44 35.90
N SER A 2 -10.00 59.63 35.01
CA SER A 2 -10.75 58.56 34.32
C SER A 2 -9.98 58.09 33.13
N ALA A 3 -9.86 56.78 32.92
CA ALA A 3 -9.40 56.15 31.69
C ALA A 3 -10.60 55.71 30.87
N PRO A 4 -10.59 55.91 29.53
CA PRO A 4 -11.69 55.48 28.68
C PRO A 4 -11.55 54.00 28.27
N ALA A 5 -12.68 53.32 28.27
CA ALA A 5 -12.86 51.97 27.73
C ALA A 5 -12.73 52.02 26.21
N GLN A 6 -11.82 51.22 25.64
CA GLN A 6 -11.77 50.98 24.18
C GLN A 6 -12.51 49.71 23.85
N GLY A 7 -13.46 49.86 22.93
CA GLY A 7 -14.35 48.82 22.47
C GLY A 7 -13.68 47.68 21.73
N LEU A 8 -14.17 46.47 22.01
CA LEU A 8 -13.92 45.25 21.24
C LEU A 8 -14.52 45.38 19.86
N ARG A 9 -13.69 45.58 18.83
CA ARG A 9 -14.07 45.37 17.44
C ARG A 9 -14.18 43.89 17.18
N ALA A 10 -15.36 43.44 16.77
CA ALA A 10 -15.60 42.13 16.22
C ALA A 10 -14.63 41.89 15.03
N ALA A 11 -13.82 40.88 15.13
CA ALA A 11 -13.04 40.38 14.00
C ALA A 11 -14.01 39.74 13.02
N GLU A 12 -14.21 40.44 11.90
CA GLU A 12 -14.90 39.91 10.72
C GLU A 12 -14.12 38.71 10.21
N THR A 13 -14.73 37.54 10.31
CA THR A 13 -14.15 36.27 9.89
C THR A 13 -14.14 36.24 8.35
N ALA A 14 -13.04 36.60 7.74
CA ALA A 14 -12.84 36.40 6.31
C ALA A 14 -12.88 34.91 6.00
N PRO A 15 -13.57 34.48 4.96
CA PRO A 15 -13.59 33.07 4.56
C PRO A 15 -12.18 32.61 4.15
N PRO A 16 -11.84 31.33 4.39
CA PRO A 16 -10.52 30.81 4.05
C PRO A 16 -10.29 30.83 2.52
N PRO A 17 -9.02 31.09 2.09
CA PRO A 17 -8.68 31.35 0.69
C PRO A 17 -8.87 30.18 -0.30
N TRP A 18 -9.31 28.99 0.17
CA TRP A 18 -9.59 27.84 -0.69
C TRP A 18 -11.05 27.78 -1.20
N LEU A 19 -11.90 28.73 -0.81
CA LEU A 19 -13.29 28.79 -1.27
C LEU A 19 -13.46 29.51 -2.62
N ASP A 20 -12.40 30.17 -3.11
CA ASP A 20 -12.46 30.91 -4.37
C ASP A 20 -12.06 30.07 -5.62
N ASP A 21 -11.71 28.81 -5.46
CA ASP A 21 -11.32 27.89 -6.53
C ASP A 21 -12.45 26.92 -6.96
N VAL A 22 -13.69 27.35 -6.92
CA VAL A 22 -14.79 26.59 -7.52
C VAL A 22 -14.96 27.06 -8.97
N PRO A 23 -14.66 26.21 -9.99
CA PRO A 23 -14.90 26.56 -11.39
C PRO A 23 -16.42 26.77 -11.60
N PRO A 24 -16.86 27.75 -12.43
CA PRO A 24 -18.26 27.93 -12.72
C PRO A 24 -18.82 26.72 -13.47
N GLU A 25 -19.93 26.17 -12.96
CA GLU A 25 -20.61 24.96 -13.50
C GLU A 25 -21.29 25.17 -14.87
N ASP A 26 -20.99 26.24 -15.59
CA ASP A 26 -21.73 26.61 -16.82
C ASP A 26 -21.09 26.12 -18.13
N GLU A 27 -19.92 25.47 -18.13
CA GLU A 27 -19.30 24.99 -19.38
C GLU A 27 -19.76 23.60 -19.84
N ASP A 28 -20.35 22.76 -18.96
CA ASP A 28 -20.80 21.43 -19.34
C ASP A 28 -22.16 21.38 -20.04
N GLN A 29 -22.91 22.50 -20.06
CA GLN A 29 -24.22 22.54 -20.72
C GLN A 29 -24.14 22.90 -22.22
N GLN A 30 -23.02 23.41 -22.70
CA GLN A 30 -22.89 23.76 -24.14
C GLN A 30 -22.43 22.59 -25.03
N LEU A 31 -21.83 21.54 -24.48
CA LEU A 31 -21.38 20.39 -25.27
C LEU A 31 -22.51 19.39 -25.59
N VAL A 32 -23.61 19.43 -24.85
CA VAL A 32 -24.77 18.52 -25.08
C VAL A 32 -25.74 19.03 -26.13
N ALA A 33 -25.74 20.35 -26.41
CA ALA A 33 -26.64 20.98 -27.36
C ALA A 33 -26.20 20.88 -28.85
N GLN A 34 -24.93 20.54 -29.12
CA GLN A 34 -24.41 20.41 -30.50
C GLN A 34 -24.49 19.01 -31.11
N ALA A 35 -24.90 18.00 -30.33
CA ALA A 35 -25.00 16.63 -30.83
C ALA A 35 -26.36 16.23 -31.41
N LEU A 36 -27.34 17.16 -31.47
CA LEU A 36 -28.72 16.85 -31.86
C LEU A 36 -29.18 17.45 -33.19
N ALA A 37 -28.28 17.97 -34.03
CA ALA A 37 -28.65 18.56 -35.31
C ALA A 37 -27.84 18.01 -36.46
N SER A 38 -28.17 16.83 -36.97
CA SER A 38 -27.96 16.45 -38.39
C SER A 38 -28.90 15.33 -38.79
N PRO A 39 -29.62 15.50 -39.91
CA PRO A 39 -30.66 14.56 -40.34
C PRO A 39 -30.08 13.40 -41.13
N ALA A 40 -30.77 12.28 -41.02
CA ALA A 40 -30.55 11.00 -41.69
C ALA A 40 -30.63 11.08 -43.25
N PRO A 41 -30.09 10.06 -43.93
CA PRO A 41 -30.86 9.43 -44.98
C PRO A 41 -31.09 7.92 -44.72
N VAL A 42 -32.29 7.57 -45.12
CA VAL A 42 -32.89 6.23 -45.18
C VAL A 42 -32.17 5.27 -46.08
N ALA A 43 -32.03 4.02 -45.67
CA ALA A 43 -32.21 2.83 -46.56
C ALA A 43 -32.10 1.51 -45.79
N ASN A 44 -33.16 0.84 -45.74
CA ASN A 44 -33.51 -0.56 -46.11
C ASN A 44 -33.20 -1.74 -45.16
N PRO A 45 -34.18 -2.65 -45.00
CA PRO A 45 -34.21 -3.70 -43.99
C PRO A 45 -33.64 -5.02 -44.47
N ALA A 46 -32.88 -5.73 -43.67
CA ALA A 46 -32.66 -7.17 -43.72
C ALA A 46 -31.95 -7.70 -42.49
N PRO A 47 -31.96 -8.99 -42.22
CA PRO A 47 -32.99 -9.75 -41.53
C PRO A 47 -32.60 -10.08 -40.08
N VAL A 48 -33.61 -10.41 -39.32
CA VAL A 48 -33.58 -10.86 -37.93
C VAL A 48 -32.60 -11.99 -37.71
N ALA A 49 -31.59 -11.80 -36.88
CA ALA A 49 -30.83 -12.87 -36.25
C ALA A 49 -31.10 -12.91 -34.74
N PRO A 50 -31.13 -14.10 -34.12
CA PRO A 50 -31.72 -14.31 -32.81
C PRO A 50 -30.88 -13.67 -31.69
N ALA A 51 -31.60 -13.19 -30.68
CA ALA A 51 -31.06 -12.59 -29.47
C ALA A 51 -30.00 -13.46 -28.84
N ALA A 52 -28.75 -12.98 -28.87
CA ALA A 52 -27.69 -13.48 -28.02
C ALA A 52 -27.93 -12.93 -26.59
N SER A 53 -28.16 -13.85 -25.70
CA SER A 53 -28.29 -13.59 -24.26
C SER A 53 -27.10 -12.76 -23.77
N ALA A 54 -27.40 -11.59 -23.18
CA ALA A 54 -26.42 -10.80 -22.48
C ALA A 54 -25.72 -11.66 -21.41
N PRO A 55 -24.39 -11.64 -21.29
CA PRO A 55 -23.74 -12.29 -20.18
C PRO A 55 -24.15 -11.57 -18.89
N ALA A 56 -24.77 -12.32 -17.99
CA ALA A 56 -25.06 -11.86 -16.64
C ALA A 56 -23.78 -11.28 -16.05
N ALA A 57 -23.87 -10.02 -15.61
CA ALA A 57 -22.80 -9.38 -14.84
C ALA A 57 -22.46 -10.30 -13.68
N SER A 58 -21.30 -10.92 -13.75
CA SER A 58 -20.75 -11.73 -12.65
C SER A 58 -20.58 -10.78 -11.46
N ALA A 59 -21.39 -10.99 -10.43
CA ALA A 59 -21.16 -10.34 -9.14
C ALA A 59 -19.70 -10.51 -8.74
N PRO A 60 -19.05 -9.48 -8.19
CA PRO A 60 -17.68 -9.62 -7.74
C PRO A 60 -17.64 -10.76 -6.71
N ARG A 61 -17.00 -11.85 -7.07
CA ARG A 61 -16.66 -12.91 -6.11
C ARG A 61 -15.86 -12.21 -5.01
N PRO A 62 -16.21 -12.42 -3.72
CA PRO A 62 -15.34 -11.98 -2.67
C PRO A 62 -13.96 -12.56 -2.98
N ALA A 63 -12.97 -11.69 -3.17
CA ALA A 63 -11.60 -12.10 -3.29
C ALA A 63 -11.28 -12.85 -2.01
N VAL A 64 -11.24 -14.19 -2.10
CA VAL A 64 -10.65 -15.00 -1.04
C VAL A 64 -9.26 -14.45 -0.91
N ALA A 65 -8.98 -13.79 0.21
CA ALA A 65 -7.64 -13.31 0.50
C ALA A 65 -6.73 -14.52 0.37
N ALA A 66 -5.92 -14.54 -0.68
CA ALA A 66 -4.95 -15.60 -0.88
C ALA A 66 -4.09 -15.61 0.36
N LEU A 67 -4.10 -16.71 1.09
CA LEU A 67 -3.23 -16.91 2.24
C LEU A 67 -1.83 -16.52 1.79
N PRO A 68 -1.13 -15.63 2.51
CA PRO A 68 0.22 -15.26 2.12
C PRO A 68 1.04 -16.55 2.02
N LEU A 69 1.69 -16.75 0.88
CA LEU A 69 2.58 -17.89 0.69
C LEU A 69 3.59 -17.86 1.83
N ALA A 70 3.66 -18.95 2.59
CA ALA A 70 4.57 -19.06 3.72
C ALA A 70 5.99 -18.66 3.29
N VAL A 71 6.59 -17.76 4.04
CA VAL A 71 7.93 -17.25 3.74
C VAL A 71 8.95 -18.37 3.97
N GLN A 72 9.75 -18.68 2.97
CA GLN A 72 10.88 -19.62 3.14
C GLN A 72 12.02 -18.93 3.89
N ARG A 73 12.01 -19.06 5.20
CA ARG A 73 13.00 -18.42 6.07
C ARG A 73 14.39 -19.01 5.86
N THR A 74 15.35 -18.16 5.55
CA THR A 74 16.75 -18.50 5.40
C THR A 74 17.60 -17.85 6.50
N PRO A 75 18.77 -18.42 6.85
CA PRO A 75 19.67 -17.79 7.83
C PRO A 75 20.13 -16.39 7.39
N LEU A 76 20.41 -16.21 6.08
CA LEU A 76 20.79 -14.92 5.51
C LEU A 76 19.65 -13.91 5.54
N GLY A 77 18.42 -14.36 5.23
CA GLY A 77 17.22 -13.55 5.38
C GLY A 77 16.96 -13.14 6.82
N GLY A 78 17.28 -14.01 7.80
CA GLY A 78 17.23 -13.67 9.23
C GLY A 78 18.21 -12.55 9.58
N ARG A 79 19.48 -12.71 9.19
CA ARG A 79 20.52 -11.68 9.38
C ARG A 79 20.14 -10.35 8.70
N TRP A 80 19.57 -10.42 7.49
CA TRP A 80 19.11 -9.23 6.78
C TRP A 80 17.98 -8.52 7.51
N TYR A 81 16.99 -9.28 8.00
CA TYR A 81 15.88 -8.75 8.78
C TYR A 81 16.35 -7.97 10.02
N GLU A 82 17.29 -8.54 10.79
CA GLU A 82 17.87 -7.91 11.99
C GLU A 82 18.60 -6.61 11.65
N VAL A 83 19.40 -6.62 10.58
CA VAL A 83 20.14 -5.42 10.14
C VAL A 83 19.20 -4.34 9.65
N VAL A 84 18.16 -4.70 8.88
CA VAL A 84 17.13 -3.72 8.43
C VAL A 84 16.36 -3.15 9.62
N ALA A 85 15.99 -3.97 10.59
CA ALA A 85 15.34 -3.50 11.82
C ALA A 85 16.22 -2.50 12.56
N ALA A 86 17.51 -2.79 12.74
CA ALA A 86 18.47 -1.88 13.37
C ALA A 86 18.64 -0.56 12.59
N MET A 87 18.67 -0.62 11.25
CA MET A 87 18.73 0.60 10.42
C MET A 87 17.46 1.45 10.54
N VAL A 88 16.30 0.83 10.63
CA VAL A 88 15.01 1.52 10.82
C VAL A 88 14.93 2.16 12.21
N GLU A 89 15.34 1.44 13.24
CA GLU A 89 15.36 1.93 14.63
C GLU A 89 16.33 3.10 14.80
N ALA A 90 17.51 3.00 14.19
CA ALA A 90 18.49 4.09 14.15
C ALA A 90 18.06 5.29 13.28
N GLY A 91 16.96 5.19 12.52
CA GLY A 91 16.53 6.23 11.59
C GLY A 91 17.51 6.50 10.44
N SER A 92 18.44 5.56 10.18
CA SER A 92 19.50 5.74 9.18
C SER A 92 19.03 5.54 7.74
N ILE A 93 17.86 4.94 7.54
CA ILE A 93 17.21 4.75 6.23
C ILE A 93 15.81 5.36 6.22
N ALA A 94 15.47 6.03 5.12
CA ALA A 94 14.17 6.67 4.94
C ALA A 94 13.66 6.52 3.50
N ALA A 95 12.37 6.75 3.31
CA ALA A 95 11.70 6.77 2.02
C ALA A 95 12.05 5.54 1.14
N LEU A 96 12.50 5.75 -0.09
CA LEU A 96 12.77 4.69 -1.06
C LEU A 96 13.97 3.80 -0.68
N ALA A 97 14.94 4.30 0.09
CA ALA A 97 16.02 3.46 0.60
C ALA A 97 15.50 2.44 1.64
N ARG A 98 14.53 2.86 2.48
CA ARG A 98 13.84 1.94 3.40
C ARG A 98 13.01 0.92 2.62
N GLU A 99 12.28 1.37 1.60
CA GLU A 99 11.49 0.47 0.75
C GLU A 99 12.38 -0.56 0.05
N LEU A 100 13.53 -0.13 -0.48
CA LEU A 100 14.54 -1.04 -1.04
C LEU A 100 14.98 -2.09 -0.01
N ALA A 101 15.35 -1.67 1.20
CA ALA A 101 15.79 -2.58 2.26
C ALA A 101 14.71 -3.59 2.65
N MET A 102 13.46 -3.14 2.77
CA MET A 102 12.31 -3.98 3.14
C MET A 102 11.95 -4.99 2.06
N GLN A 103 12.10 -4.64 0.78
CA GLN A 103 11.77 -5.54 -0.34
C GLN A 103 12.93 -6.39 -0.83
N ALA A 104 14.15 -6.11 -0.40
CA ALA A 104 15.34 -6.87 -0.76
C ALA A 104 15.45 -8.16 0.04
N GLU A 105 16.07 -9.18 -0.59
CA GLU A 105 16.48 -10.43 0.05
C GLU A 105 17.99 -10.57 -0.05
N LEU A 106 18.66 -10.86 1.06
CA LEU A 106 20.07 -11.18 1.09
C LEU A 106 20.30 -12.64 0.64
N ARG A 107 20.84 -12.79 -0.55
CA ARG A 107 21.11 -14.11 -1.15
C ARG A 107 22.47 -14.64 -0.81
N GLU A 108 23.47 -13.79 -0.80
CA GLU A 108 24.87 -14.19 -0.70
C GLU A 108 25.71 -13.11 -0.05
N ILE A 109 26.71 -13.54 0.70
CA ILE A 109 27.76 -12.68 1.24
C ILE A 109 29.09 -13.21 0.69
N LEU A 110 29.72 -12.42 -0.17
CA LEU A 110 31.00 -12.73 -0.76
C LEU A 110 32.10 -12.01 0.01
N GLN A 111 33.10 -12.75 0.47
CA GLN A 111 34.27 -12.18 1.11
C GLN A 111 35.45 -12.30 0.14
N ALA A 112 36.04 -11.17 -0.22
CA ALA A 112 37.22 -11.10 -1.03
C ALA A 112 38.24 -10.16 -0.36
N ASP A 113 39.34 -10.70 0.10
CA ASP A 113 40.40 -9.99 0.84
C ASP A 113 39.83 -9.19 2.05
N ALA A 114 39.87 -7.87 1.97
CA ALA A 114 39.36 -6.96 3.00
C ALA A 114 37.98 -6.41 2.68
N THR A 115 37.32 -6.91 1.63
CA THR A 115 36.03 -6.41 1.13
C THR A 115 34.96 -7.48 1.31
N GLU A 116 33.86 -7.11 1.93
CA GLU A 116 32.65 -7.95 2.05
C GLU A 116 31.56 -7.40 1.11
N THR A 117 31.12 -8.21 0.15
CA THR A 117 30.07 -7.82 -0.81
C THR A 117 28.78 -8.54 -0.48
N TRP A 118 27.74 -7.78 -0.19
CA TRP A 118 26.41 -8.31 0.06
C TRP A 118 25.58 -8.25 -1.22
N ARG A 119 25.16 -9.42 -1.69
CA ARG A 119 24.30 -9.52 -2.87
C ARG A 119 22.85 -9.59 -2.47
N LEU A 120 22.11 -8.54 -2.85
CA LEU A 120 20.69 -8.44 -2.59
C LEU A 120 19.89 -8.68 -3.88
N THR A 121 18.82 -9.49 -3.77
CA THR A 121 17.85 -9.68 -4.84
C THR A 121 16.66 -8.75 -4.63
N VAL A 122 16.30 -8.01 -5.67
CA VAL A 122 15.20 -7.02 -5.65
C VAL A 122 14.36 -7.18 -6.90
N GLU A 123 13.04 -7.29 -6.71
CA GLU A 123 12.09 -7.50 -7.81
C GLU A 123 11.85 -6.22 -8.62
N ARG A 124 11.67 -5.08 -7.93
CA ARG A 124 11.31 -3.80 -8.56
C ARG A 124 12.53 -3.06 -9.11
N ASP A 125 12.56 -2.83 -10.42
CA ASP A 125 13.61 -2.04 -11.08
C ASP A 125 13.73 -0.61 -10.55
N SER A 126 12.59 0.02 -10.24
CA SER A 126 12.54 1.39 -9.71
C SER A 126 13.30 1.58 -8.39
N LEU A 127 13.46 0.51 -7.61
CA LEU A 127 14.21 0.52 -6.36
C LEU A 127 15.73 0.29 -6.56
N ARG A 128 16.14 -0.31 -7.69
CA ARG A 128 17.54 -0.64 -7.98
C ARG A 128 18.34 0.52 -8.56
N THR A 129 17.97 1.75 -8.25
CA THR A 129 18.73 2.93 -8.69
C THR A 129 19.95 3.15 -7.81
N ALA A 130 21.04 3.66 -8.41
CA ALA A 130 22.30 3.91 -7.71
C ALA A 130 22.10 4.79 -6.46
N ASN A 131 21.30 5.82 -6.54
CA ASN A 131 21.03 6.71 -5.40
C ASN A 131 20.43 5.98 -4.18
N HIS A 132 19.52 5.03 -4.40
CA HIS A 132 18.93 4.26 -3.30
C HIS A 132 19.92 3.24 -2.76
N ALA A 133 20.70 2.61 -3.64
CA ALA A 133 21.77 1.69 -3.27
C ALA A 133 22.86 2.37 -2.43
N ASP A 134 23.30 3.56 -2.82
CA ASP A 134 24.32 4.33 -2.09
C ASP A 134 23.85 4.73 -0.69
N LYS A 135 22.59 5.18 -0.56
CA LYS A 135 22.00 5.50 0.74
C LYS A 135 21.88 4.27 1.64
N LEU A 136 21.44 3.15 1.07
CA LEU A 136 21.35 1.89 1.79
C LEU A 136 22.75 1.39 2.22
N LEU A 137 23.74 1.47 1.34
CA LEU A 137 25.12 1.10 1.63
C LEU A 137 25.73 1.96 2.75
N ALA A 138 25.49 3.27 2.72
CA ALA A 138 25.95 4.17 3.79
C ALA A 138 25.36 3.80 5.15
N ALA A 139 24.06 3.53 5.19
CA ALA A 139 23.37 3.11 6.42
C ALA A 139 23.86 1.73 6.90
N LEU A 140 24.06 0.79 5.97
CA LEU A 140 24.55 -0.55 6.24
C LEU A 140 25.94 -0.50 6.87
N ARG A 141 26.84 0.31 6.31
CA ARG A 141 28.19 0.53 6.87
C ARG A 141 28.15 1.14 8.27
N ALA A 142 27.24 2.08 8.50
CA ALA A 142 27.06 2.72 9.81
C ALA A 142 26.60 1.73 10.88
N VAL A 143 25.67 0.85 10.57
CA VAL A 143 25.12 -0.14 11.51
C VAL A 143 26.06 -1.31 11.72
N THR A 144 26.74 -1.80 10.66
CA THR A 144 27.65 -2.95 10.77
C THR A 144 29.05 -2.57 11.23
N GLY A 145 29.43 -1.29 11.14
CA GLY A 145 30.78 -0.82 11.42
C GLY A 145 31.82 -1.20 10.37
N GLN A 146 31.40 -1.75 9.24
CA GLN A 146 32.29 -2.27 8.19
C GLN A 146 32.45 -1.27 7.03
N ALA A 147 33.53 -0.51 7.03
CA ALA A 147 33.83 0.49 5.99
C ALA A 147 34.04 -0.14 4.59
N GLY A 148 34.62 -1.35 4.52
CA GLY A 148 34.88 -2.06 3.27
C GLY A 148 33.73 -2.80 2.66
N LEU A 149 32.51 -2.68 3.24
CA LEU A 149 31.31 -3.34 2.74
C LEU A 149 30.88 -2.77 1.39
N GLN A 150 30.53 -3.66 0.47
CA GLN A 150 29.94 -3.33 -0.84
C GLN A 150 28.55 -3.94 -0.98
N LEU A 151 27.73 -3.37 -1.85
CA LEU A 151 26.37 -3.80 -2.12
C LEU A 151 26.22 -4.10 -3.61
N ASP A 152 25.76 -5.30 -3.92
CA ASP A 152 25.41 -5.73 -5.28
C ASP A 152 23.91 -5.99 -5.37
N LEU A 153 23.20 -5.25 -6.25
CA LEU A 153 21.76 -5.38 -6.44
C LEU A 153 21.44 -6.16 -7.71
N VAL A 154 20.83 -7.32 -7.55
CA VAL A 154 20.47 -8.21 -8.65
C VAL A 154 18.96 -8.22 -8.84
N ALA A 155 18.49 -8.25 -10.10
CA ALA A 155 17.09 -8.45 -10.43
C ALA A 155 16.65 -9.87 -10.07
N GLY A 156 15.51 -10.00 -9.41
CA GLY A 156 14.93 -11.30 -9.13
C GLY A 156 13.83 -11.24 -8.09
N VAL A 157 13.15 -12.36 -7.89
CA VAL A 157 12.07 -12.48 -6.91
C VAL A 157 12.68 -12.71 -5.53
N ALA A 158 12.41 -11.79 -4.60
CA ALA A 158 12.79 -11.92 -3.21
C ALA A 158 11.83 -12.89 -2.50
N GLN A 159 12.32 -14.05 -2.06
CA GLN A 159 11.51 -15.05 -1.35
C GLN A 159 11.46 -14.81 0.16
N ASP A 160 12.54 -14.29 0.74
CA ASP A 160 12.72 -14.06 2.17
C ASP A 160 13.13 -12.61 2.44
N SER A 161 12.22 -11.68 2.16
CA SER A 161 12.44 -10.25 2.44
C SER A 161 11.77 -9.84 3.76
N PRO A 162 12.25 -8.77 4.44
CA PRO A 162 11.61 -8.22 5.63
C PRO A 162 10.13 -7.92 5.44
N ALA A 163 9.75 -7.31 4.31
CA ALA A 163 8.36 -7.00 4.02
C ALA A 163 7.47 -8.25 3.93
N ARG A 164 7.98 -9.35 3.38
CA ARG A 164 7.24 -10.63 3.34
C ARG A 164 7.07 -11.23 4.73
N ARG A 165 8.10 -11.18 5.56
CA ARG A 165 8.04 -11.65 6.96
C ARG A 165 7.03 -10.84 7.78
N ASP A 166 7.03 -9.52 7.61
CA ASP A 166 6.07 -8.64 8.28
C ASP A 166 4.64 -8.87 7.80
N ALA A 167 4.45 -9.09 6.50
CA ALA A 167 3.15 -9.42 5.93
C ALA A 167 2.63 -10.79 6.43
N GLU A 168 3.49 -11.81 6.52
CA GLU A 168 3.14 -13.11 7.10
C GLU A 168 2.74 -12.97 8.57
N ALA A 169 3.53 -12.24 9.36
CA ALA A 169 3.24 -12.01 10.77
C ALA A 169 1.94 -11.21 10.97
N ALA A 170 1.67 -10.22 10.11
CA ALA A 170 0.42 -9.47 10.14
C ALA A 170 -0.79 -10.35 9.79
N ALA A 171 -0.64 -11.23 8.80
CA ALA A 171 -1.70 -12.17 8.42
C ALA A 171 -2.02 -13.17 9.53
N LEU A 172 -1.00 -13.69 10.21
CA LEU A 172 -1.19 -14.60 11.36
C LEU A 172 -1.93 -13.88 12.50
N ARG A 173 -1.52 -12.67 12.85
CA ARG A 173 -2.22 -11.87 13.88
C ARG A 173 -3.67 -11.57 13.49
N GLN A 174 -3.91 -11.30 12.21
CA GLN A 174 -5.26 -11.11 11.70
C GLN A 174 -6.12 -12.38 11.85
N GLN A 175 -5.57 -13.54 11.48
CA GLN A 175 -6.24 -14.82 11.65
C GLN A 175 -6.56 -15.13 13.12
N GLU A 176 -5.60 -14.92 14.03
CA GLU A 176 -5.80 -15.12 15.46
C GLU A 176 -6.90 -14.21 16.02
N ALA A 177 -6.92 -12.94 15.62
CA ALA A 177 -7.97 -12.00 16.01
C ALA A 177 -9.35 -12.44 15.49
N GLU A 178 -9.42 -12.90 14.24
CA GLU A 178 -10.67 -13.41 13.66
C GLU A 178 -11.17 -14.67 14.37
N GLN A 179 -10.27 -15.61 14.66
CA GLN A 179 -10.60 -16.84 15.40
C GLN A 179 -11.07 -16.51 16.82
N THR A 180 -10.41 -15.59 17.51
CA THR A 180 -10.77 -15.15 18.85
C THR A 180 -12.19 -14.57 18.88
N ILE A 181 -12.51 -13.68 17.95
CA ILE A 181 -13.83 -13.04 17.87
C ILE A 181 -14.91 -14.04 17.44
N GLN A 182 -14.62 -14.91 16.48
CA GLN A 182 -15.56 -15.94 16.04
C GLN A 182 -15.82 -16.99 17.13
N GLY A 183 -14.83 -17.26 17.96
CA GLY A 183 -14.93 -18.21 19.09
C GLY A 183 -15.55 -17.60 20.35
N ASP A 184 -15.75 -16.28 20.41
CA ASP A 184 -16.27 -15.61 21.60
C ASP A 184 -17.74 -15.97 21.86
N PRO A 185 -18.10 -16.49 23.07
CA PRO A 185 -19.46 -16.92 23.39
C PRO A 185 -20.50 -15.79 23.28
N LEU A 186 -20.10 -14.55 23.60
CA LEU A 186 -20.98 -13.40 23.50
C LEU A 186 -21.32 -13.10 22.03
N VAL A 187 -20.29 -13.09 21.17
CA VAL A 187 -20.44 -12.88 19.73
C VAL A 187 -21.34 -13.98 19.13
N GLN A 188 -21.11 -15.24 19.48
CA GLN A 188 -21.94 -16.36 19.03
C GLN A 188 -23.40 -16.25 19.52
N THR A 189 -23.61 -15.82 20.78
CA THR A 189 -24.94 -15.57 21.31
C THR A 189 -25.64 -14.47 20.53
N MET A 190 -24.96 -13.37 20.24
CA MET A 190 -25.51 -12.27 19.43
C MET A 190 -25.87 -12.72 18.01
N LEU A 191 -24.98 -13.48 17.35
CA LEU A 191 -25.23 -14.02 16.01
C LEU A 191 -26.41 -14.99 15.98
N SER A 192 -26.65 -15.77 17.06
CA SER A 192 -27.76 -16.70 17.17
C SER A 192 -29.09 -15.99 17.45
N GLN A 193 -29.09 -14.93 18.25
CA GLN A 193 -30.29 -14.16 18.60
C GLN A 193 -30.76 -13.23 17.47
N PHE A 194 -29.84 -12.68 16.72
CA PHE A 194 -30.12 -11.72 15.64
C PHE A 194 -29.86 -12.36 14.27
N ARG A 195 -30.91 -12.83 13.60
CA ARG A 195 -30.81 -13.50 12.29
C ARG A 195 -30.14 -12.68 11.18
N THR A 196 -30.12 -11.37 11.32
CA THR A 196 -29.51 -10.43 10.38
C THR A 196 -28.10 -10.03 10.77
N ALA A 197 -27.64 -10.40 11.98
CA ALA A 197 -26.29 -10.11 12.43
C ALA A 197 -25.29 -10.95 11.65
N ARG A 198 -24.22 -10.31 11.22
CA ARG A 198 -23.08 -10.96 10.55
C ARG A 198 -21.80 -10.22 10.86
N ILE A 199 -20.71 -10.95 10.97
CA ILE A 199 -19.39 -10.33 11.03
C ILE A 199 -19.02 -9.84 9.63
N VAL A 200 -18.71 -8.56 9.50
CA VAL A 200 -18.31 -7.97 8.22
C VAL A 200 -16.85 -8.36 7.94
N PRO A 201 -16.54 -8.98 6.80
CA PRO A 201 -15.17 -9.31 6.46
C PRO A 201 -14.27 -8.06 6.49
N GLY A 202 -13.09 -8.16 7.13
CA GLY A 202 -12.14 -7.05 7.25
C GLY A 202 -12.47 -6.01 8.33
N SER A 203 -13.56 -6.16 9.09
CA SER A 203 -13.88 -5.28 10.23
C SER A 203 -13.04 -5.57 11.48
N ILE A 204 -12.58 -6.80 11.61
CA ILE A 204 -11.74 -7.25 12.73
C ILE A 204 -10.31 -6.76 12.47
N LYS A 205 -9.75 -6.04 13.43
CA LYS A 205 -8.35 -5.60 13.39
C LYS A 205 -7.63 -6.15 14.62
N PRO A 206 -6.44 -6.75 14.44
CA PRO A 206 -5.62 -7.13 15.59
C PRO A 206 -5.17 -5.87 16.35
N VAL A 207 -5.06 -6.01 17.66
CA VAL A 207 -4.57 -4.93 18.57
C VAL A 207 -3.05 -5.01 18.65
#